data_d5d7810823f2302580dc59c4443b63f7
#
_entry.id   d5d7810823f2302580dc59c4443b63f7
#
_cell.length_a   1.000
_cell.length_b   1.000
_cell.length_c   1.000
_cell.angle_alpha   90.00
_cell.angle_beta   90.00
_cell.angle_gamma   90.00
#
_symmetry.space_group_name_H-M   'P 1'
#
loop_
_entity.id
_entity.type
_entity.pdbx_description
1 polymer ?
#
loop_
_entity_poly.entity_id
_entity_poly.type
_entity_poly.pdbx_seq_one_letter_code
_entity_poly.pdbx_strand_id
1 'polypeptide(L)'
;LKELKPDAIYIGGDVVHGKLDTSPEEVRMVANFFLELCKIAPTIVIPGNHDCNLNNKSREDTLSPIVDLVQKITPNLHYWKKTGVYTMDNVDFAHLSIFDMDKEGKQRTDTLPNPKDLKNTKIALFHGGVDKHLYDNNFAVTDDRVSNETFEGYDMVLLGDIHKRQFLNEEETIAYPGSLIQQNYSEEPSHGFLLWDVEKRKAKYHEVENDYGYKILRVEKGKILNSTTGNPYELTFMPPKGRVKIKFWDTTLEQIKDIQIGLRKQYPKLKEIITERQDNISIGGDRE
;
A
#
# COMPACT_ATOMS: atom_id res chain seq x y z
N LEU A 1 -3.31 9.85 14.04
CA LEU A 1 -2.21 9.32 14.86
C LEU A 1 -1.96 10.10 16.13
N LYS A 2 -1.90 11.46 16.11
CA LYS A 2 -1.63 12.27 17.32
C LYS A 2 -2.61 12.00 18.46
N GLU A 3 -3.87 11.78 18.17
CA GLU A 3 -4.90 11.48 19.17
C GLU A 3 -4.80 10.05 19.71
N LEU A 4 -4.30 9.11 18.88
CA LEU A 4 -4.15 7.71 19.25
C LEU A 4 -2.94 7.45 20.14
N LYS A 5 -1.94 8.35 20.11
CA LYS A 5 -0.70 8.27 20.90
C LYS A 5 -0.03 6.89 20.84
N PRO A 6 0.33 6.39 19.66
CA PRO A 6 0.97 5.09 19.55
C PRO A 6 2.36 5.12 20.20
N ASP A 7 2.81 3.98 20.73
CA ASP A 7 4.16 3.83 21.30
C ASP A 7 5.23 3.79 20.20
N ALA A 8 4.90 3.27 19.01
CA ALA A 8 5.74 3.27 17.82
C ALA A 8 4.91 3.36 16.55
N ILE A 9 5.53 3.82 15.46
CA ILE A 9 4.95 3.84 14.11
C ILE A 9 5.82 2.97 13.22
N TYR A 10 5.21 2.05 12.48
CA TYR A 10 5.90 1.18 11.53
C TYR A 10 5.47 1.49 10.09
N ILE A 11 6.45 1.60 9.19
CA ILE A 11 6.27 1.76 7.74
C ILE A 11 6.89 0.55 7.05
N GLY A 12 6.05 -0.25 6.42
CA GLY A 12 6.42 -1.51 5.80
C GLY A 12 7.04 -1.41 4.41
N GLY A 13 7.74 -0.31 4.09
CA GLY A 13 8.42 -0.10 2.80
C GLY A 13 7.57 0.61 1.75
N ASP A 14 8.14 0.78 0.55
CA ASP A 14 7.55 1.45 -0.61
C ASP A 14 7.09 2.88 -0.32
N VAL A 15 7.96 3.63 0.35
CA VAL A 15 7.71 5.05 0.67
C VAL A 15 7.74 5.91 -0.59
N VAL A 16 8.59 5.54 -1.56
CA VAL A 16 8.69 6.19 -2.87
C VAL A 16 8.32 5.22 -3.99
N HIS A 17 7.85 5.75 -5.12
CA HIS A 17 7.52 4.91 -6.27
C HIS A 17 8.69 4.78 -7.26
N GLY A 18 9.47 5.83 -7.43
CA GLY A 18 10.55 5.90 -8.39
C GLY A 18 11.88 5.41 -7.85
N LYS A 19 12.30 4.20 -8.25
CA LYS A 19 13.58 3.60 -7.80
C LYS A 19 14.82 4.44 -8.10
N LEU A 20 14.78 5.28 -9.13
CA LEU A 20 15.94 6.02 -9.67
C LEU A 20 15.65 7.49 -9.98
N ASP A 21 14.39 7.86 -10.12
CA ASP A 21 13.94 9.17 -10.61
C ASP A 21 13.11 9.88 -9.53
N THR A 22 13.76 10.20 -8.42
CA THR A 22 13.12 10.92 -7.32
C THR A 22 13.26 12.42 -7.53
N SER A 23 12.14 13.14 -7.60
CA SER A 23 12.15 14.59 -7.73
C SER A 23 12.55 15.29 -6.42
N PRO A 24 13.08 16.53 -6.49
CA PRO A 24 13.38 17.33 -5.29
C PRO A 24 12.14 17.54 -4.40
N GLU A 25 10.95 17.64 -5.00
CA GLU A 25 9.68 17.78 -4.29
C GLU A 25 9.35 16.51 -3.51
N GLU A 26 9.59 15.33 -4.10
CA GLU A 26 9.37 14.03 -3.46
C GLU A 26 10.33 13.83 -2.30
N VAL A 27 11.63 14.11 -2.48
CA VAL A 27 12.63 14.09 -1.39
C VAL A 27 12.18 14.94 -0.20
N ARG A 28 11.76 16.18 -0.46
CA ARG A 28 11.27 17.08 0.57
C ARG A 28 10.00 16.57 1.24
N MET A 29 9.09 15.99 0.47
CA MET A 29 7.83 15.44 0.98
C MET A 29 8.11 14.25 1.92
N VAL A 30 8.97 13.32 1.53
CA VAL A 30 9.36 12.16 2.33
C VAL A 30 10.08 12.59 3.62
N ALA A 31 11.04 13.52 3.52
CA ALA A 31 11.73 14.04 4.69
C ALA A 31 10.76 14.69 5.69
N ASN A 32 9.84 15.52 5.22
CA ASN A 32 8.82 16.15 6.06
C ASN A 32 7.87 15.11 6.66
N PHE A 33 7.47 14.10 5.89
CA PHE A 33 6.61 13.01 6.38
C PHE A 33 7.29 12.29 7.56
N PHE A 34 8.55 11.88 7.43
CA PHE A 34 9.27 11.25 8.52
C PHE A 34 9.40 12.17 9.74
N LEU A 35 9.75 13.44 9.53
CA LEU A 35 9.85 14.40 10.63
C LEU A 35 8.53 14.58 11.38
N GLU A 36 7.40 14.66 10.67
CA GLU A 36 6.08 14.78 11.32
C GLU A 36 5.68 13.51 12.07
N LEU A 37 5.99 12.33 11.56
CA LEU A 37 5.76 11.08 12.28
C LEU A 37 6.63 10.97 13.53
N CYS A 38 7.91 11.30 13.43
CA CYS A 38 8.87 11.28 14.55
C CYS A 38 8.51 12.25 15.70
N LYS A 39 7.69 13.26 15.44
CA LYS A 39 7.12 14.12 16.50
C LYS A 39 6.00 13.44 17.29
N ILE A 40 5.43 12.36 16.75
CA ILE A 40 4.33 11.64 17.37
C ILE A 40 4.86 10.46 18.19
N ALA A 41 5.72 9.63 17.57
CA ALA A 41 6.32 8.45 18.20
C ALA A 41 7.61 8.03 17.46
N PRO A 42 8.45 7.18 18.07
CA PRO A 42 9.52 6.49 17.34
C PRO A 42 8.98 5.85 16.07
N THR A 43 9.63 6.15 14.95
CA THR A 43 9.18 5.72 13.62
C THR A 43 10.17 4.73 13.02
N ILE A 44 9.69 3.53 12.78
CA ILE A 44 10.44 2.41 12.21
C ILE A 44 10.11 2.33 10.73
N VAL A 45 11.13 2.27 9.88
CA VAL A 45 10.99 2.11 8.42
C VAL A 45 11.84 0.94 7.96
N ILE A 46 11.29 0.07 7.15
CA ILE A 46 12.04 -0.93 6.39
C ILE A 46 12.00 -0.56 4.90
N PRO A 47 13.00 -0.97 4.09
CA PRO A 47 12.94 -0.73 2.65
C PRO A 47 11.92 -1.62 1.96
N GLY A 48 11.24 -1.07 0.93
CA GLY A 48 10.45 -1.81 -0.03
C GLY A 48 11.14 -1.91 -1.39
N ASN A 49 10.57 -2.70 -2.30
CA ASN A 49 11.15 -2.94 -3.62
C ASN A 49 11.08 -1.71 -4.55
N HIS A 50 10.24 -0.73 -4.25
CA HIS A 50 10.19 0.56 -4.93
C HIS A 50 11.19 1.58 -4.34
N ASP A 51 11.67 1.39 -3.13
CA ASP A 51 12.67 2.26 -2.51
C ASP A 51 14.11 1.97 -2.99
N CYS A 52 14.33 0.87 -3.71
CA CYS A 52 15.68 0.43 -4.10
C CYS A 52 15.74 -0.27 -5.47
N ASN A 53 16.95 -0.38 -6.01
CA ASN A 53 17.24 -1.18 -7.21
C ASN A 53 17.79 -2.56 -6.82
N LEU A 54 16.93 -3.56 -6.72
CA LEU A 54 17.31 -4.92 -6.35
C LEU A 54 18.28 -5.58 -7.36
N ASN A 55 18.30 -5.11 -8.61
CA ASN A 55 19.22 -5.62 -9.64
C ASN A 55 20.64 -5.04 -9.51
N ASN A 56 20.82 -3.98 -8.73
CA ASN A 56 22.12 -3.37 -8.45
C ASN A 56 22.29 -3.12 -6.96
N LYS A 57 22.64 -4.17 -6.23
CA LYS A 57 22.82 -4.13 -4.77
C LYS A 57 23.97 -3.21 -4.30
N SER A 58 24.88 -2.79 -5.20
CA SER A 58 25.94 -1.83 -4.88
C SER A 58 25.47 -0.38 -4.88
N ARG A 59 24.30 -0.11 -5.48
CA ARG A 59 23.68 1.21 -5.48
C ARG A 59 22.95 1.46 -4.17
N GLU A 60 23.10 2.66 -3.65
CA GLU A 60 22.35 3.12 -2.49
C GLU A 60 20.84 3.18 -2.83
N ASP A 61 20.00 2.81 -1.87
CA ASP A 61 18.55 2.98 -2.00
C ASP A 61 18.15 4.46 -1.88
N THR A 62 16.95 4.77 -2.32
CA THR A 62 16.45 6.15 -2.39
C THR A 62 16.20 6.75 -1.00
N LEU A 63 15.92 5.91 0.01
CA LEU A 63 15.60 6.38 1.36
C LEU A 63 16.85 6.70 2.19
N SER A 64 17.95 5.97 2.01
CA SER A 64 19.16 6.14 2.84
C SER A 64 19.63 7.60 2.93
N PRO A 65 19.79 8.37 1.83
CA PRO A 65 20.22 9.76 1.92
C PRO A 65 19.21 10.66 2.67
N ILE A 66 17.93 10.40 2.53
CA ILE A 66 16.87 11.15 3.21
C ILE A 66 16.88 10.84 4.71
N VAL A 67 16.99 9.56 5.04
CA VAL A 67 17.06 9.07 6.42
C VAL A 67 18.25 9.65 7.15
N ASP A 68 19.44 9.65 6.52
CA ASP A 68 20.66 10.20 7.10
C ASP A 68 20.52 11.68 7.46
N LEU A 69 19.79 12.44 6.64
CA LEU A 69 19.52 13.85 6.92
C LEU A 69 18.51 14.03 8.04
N VAL A 70 17.45 13.23 8.06
CA VAL A 70 16.41 13.30 9.09
C VAL A 70 16.96 12.86 10.45
N GLN A 71 17.81 11.83 10.50
CA GLN A 71 18.43 11.34 11.73
C GLN A 71 19.39 12.35 12.38
N LYS A 72 19.92 13.30 11.61
CA LYS A 72 20.67 14.45 12.19
C LYS A 72 19.78 15.44 12.93
N ILE A 73 18.46 15.42 12.66
CA ILE A 73 17.49 16.31 13.26
C ILE A 73 16.76 15.63 14.44
N THR A 74 16.47 14.34 14.31
CA THR A 74 15.73 13.56 15.33
C THR A 74 16.29 12.15 15.46
N PRO A 75 16.49 11.64 16.70
CA PRO A 75 16.87 10.25 16.93
C PRO A 75 15.69 9.27 16.78
N ASN A 76 14.48 9.77 16.62
CA ASN A 76 13.26 8.95 16.62
C ASN A 76 13.01 8.23 15.29
N LEU A 77 13.84 8.44 14.25
CA LEU A 77 13.74 7.70 13.00
C LEU A 77 14.69 6.49 13.04
N HIS A 78 14.11 5.31 12.86
CA HIS A 78 14.82 4.04 12.82
C HIS A 78 14.67 3.42 11.44
N TYR A 79 15.74 3.33 10.67
CA TYR A 79 15.76 2.68 9.36
C TYR A 79 16.44 1.33 9.44
N TRP A 80 15.65 0.26 9.41
CA TRP A 80 16.12 -1.10 9.52
C TRP A 80 16.27 -1.72 8.13
N LYS A 81 17.47 -1.59 7.58
CA LYS A 81 17.76 -2.01 6.20
C LYS A 81 18.21 -3.47 6.10
N LYS A 82 18.82 -4.00 7.15
CA LYS A 82 19.40 -5.36 7.15
C LYS A 82 18.51 -6.33 7.88
N THR A 83 18.57 -7.60 7.47
CA THR A 83 18.00 -8.70 8.25
C THR A 83 18.66 -8.75 9.63
N GLY A 84 17.84 -8.96 10.67
CA GLY A 84 18.32 -9.04 12.05
C GLY A 84 17.21 -8.82 13.07
N VAL A 85 17.60 -8.83 14.32
CA VAL A 85 16.73 -8.53 15.46
C VAL A 85 16.99 -7.11 15.93
N TYR A 86 15.93 -6.35 16.08
CA TYR A 86 15.92 -4.99 16.61
C TYR A 86 14.99 -4.96 17.82
N THR A 87 15.54 -4.67 19.00
CA THR A 87 14.74 -4.62 20.22
C THR A 87 14.37 -3.18 20.55
N MET A 88 13.10 -2.95 20.80
CA MET A 88 12.58 -1.68 21.31
C MET A 88 11.62 -2.00 22.46
N ASP A 89 11.90 -1.46 23.64
CA ASP A 89 11.22 -1.79 24.88
C ASP A 89 11.15 -3.32 25.10
N ASN A 90 9.98 -3.89 25.26
CA ASN A 90 9.75 -5.33 25.44
C ASN A 90 9.32 -6.06 24.16
N VAL A 91 9.74 -5.56 22.99
CA VAL A 91 9.41 -6.14 21.68
C VAL A 91 10.70 -6.43 20.92
N ASP A 92 10.83 -7.65 20.42
CA ASP A 92 11.87 -8.08 19.51
C ASP A 92 11.30 -8.09 18.08
N PHE A 93 11.74 -7.16 17.25
CA PHE A 93 11.39 -7.08 15.84
C PHE A 93 12.40 -7.88 15.02
N ALA A 94 11.96 -8.98 14.43
CA ALA A 94 12.75 -9.79 13.51
C ALA A 94 12.47 -9.35 12.07
N HIS A 95 13.40 -8.60 11.50
CA HIS A 95 13.27 -8.13 10.12
C HIS A 95 13.92 -9.10 9.13
N LEU A 96 13.17 -9.49 8.12
CA LEU A 96 13.65 -10.17 6.91
C LEU A 96 13.79 -9.13 5.80
N SER A 97 15.01 -8.77 5.47
CA SER A 97 15.28 -7.71 4.49
C SER A 97 15.04 -8.19 3.06
N ILE A 98 14.44 -7.33 2.24
CA ILE A 98 14.30 -7.55 0.78
C ILE A 98 15.65 -7.67 0.04
N PHE A 99 16.76 -7.25 0.67
CA PHE A 99 18.11 -7.40 0.10
C PHE A 99 18.68 -8.81 0.27
N ASP A 100 18.09 -9.64 1.16
CA ASP A 100 18.52 -11.00 1.38
C ASP A 100 17.90 -11.96 0.36
N MET A 101 18.40 -11.86 -0.85
CA MET A 101 18.06 -12.74 -1.97
C MET A 101 19.24 -13.63 -2.33
N ASP A 102 18.94 -14.83 -2.76
CA ASP A 102 19.91 -15.75 -3.33
C ASP A 102 20.40 -15.29 -4.73
N LYS A 103 21.23 -16.11 -5.39
CA LYS A 103 21.79 -15.79 -6.70
C LYS A 103 20.74 -15.79 -7.82
N GLU A 104 19.62 -16.47 -7.60
CA GLU A 104 18.49 -16.55 -8.53
C GLU A 104 17.45 -15.43 -8.28
N GLY A 105 17.68 -14.58 -7.28
CA GLY A 105 16.78 -13.48 -6.90
C GLY A 105 15.59 -13.93 -6.04
N LYS A 106 15.67 -15.14 -5.45
CA LYS A 106 14.67 -15.63 -4.50
C LYS A 106 14.96 -15.15 -3.09
N GLN A 107 13.91 -14.82 -2.34
CA GLN A 107 14.03 -14.38 -0.94
C GLN A 107 14.59 -15.51 -0.07
N ARG A 108 15.60 -15.19 0.72
CA ARG A 108 16.25 -16.11 1.66
C ARG A 108 15.53 -16.12 2.99
N THR A 109 14.50 -16.96 3.12
CA THR A 109 13.74 -17.09 4.37
C THR A 109 14.55 -17.74 5.50
N ASP A 110 15.61 -18.45 5.17
CA ASP A 110 16.55 -19.06 6.11
C ASP A 110 17.38 -18.04 6.92
N THR A 111 17.40 -16.79 6.49
CA THR A 111 18.08 -15.69 7.20
C THR A 111 17.19 -15.00 8.23
N LEU A 112 15.89 -15.22 8.21
CA LEU A 112 14.98 -14.68 9.22
C LEU A 112 15.39 -15.18 10.62
N PRO A 113 15.57 -14.30 11.62
CA PRO A 113 15.94 -14.70 12.96
C PRO A 113 15.00 -15.75 13.53
N ASN A 114 15.54 -16.78 14.20
CA ASN A 114 14.70 -17.84 14.75
C ASN A 114 13.90 -17.32 15.97
N PRO A 115 12.55 -17.44 15.97
CA PRO A 115 11.73 -16.95 17.07
C PRO A 115 12.02 -17.63 18.42
N LYS A 116 12.66 -18.80 18.43
CA LYS A 116 13.07 -19.49 19.67
C LYS A 116 14.22 -18.79 20.41
N ASP A 117 15.00 -17.99 19.68
CA ASP A 117 16.13 -17.24 20.24
C ASP A 117 15.72 -15.85 20.79
N LEU A 118 14.47 -15.43 20.54
CA LEU A 118 13.90 -14.17 20.98
C LEU A 118 13.27 -14.30 22.37
N LYS A 119 13.43 -13.26 23.20
CA LYS A 119 13.01 -13.29 24.61
C LYS A 119 11.75 -12.48 24.90
N ASN A 120 11.52 -11.44 24.12
CA ASN A 120 10.39 -10.53 24.28
C ASN A 120 9.21 -10.94 23.39
N THR A 121 8.19 -10.09 23.29
CA THR A 121 7.15 -10.24 22.26
C THR A 121 7.78 -10.21 20.87
N LYS A 122 7.47 -11.19 20.05
CA LYS A 122 8.15 -11.48 18.77
C LYS A 122 7.33 -10.98 17.60
N ILE A 123 7.79 -9.95 16.95
CA ILE A 123 7.13 -9.41 15.77
C ILE A 123 8.04 -9.61 14.55
N ALA A 124 7.57 -10.34 13.54
CA ALA A 124 8.27 -10.42 12.27
C ALA A 124 7.88 -9.25 11.36
N LEU A 125 8.87 -8.71 10.64
CA LEU A 125 8.70 -7.63 9.66
C LEU A 125 9.19 -8.12 8.30
N PHE A 126 8.35 -7.96 7.27
CA PHE A 126 8.70 -8.33 5.91
C PHE A 126 7.99 -7.45 4.89
N HIS A 127 8.70 -7.09 3.81
CA HIS A 127 8.13 -6.45 2.64
C HIS A 127 8.20 -7.39 1.44
N GLY A 128 7.06 -7.85 0.97
CA GLY A 128 6.95 -8.76 -0.17
C GLY A 128 5.70 -9.63 -0.13
N GLY A 129 5.46 -10.37 -1.21
CA GLY A 129 4.34 -11.30 -1.31
C GLY A 129 4.53 -12.52 -0.41
N VAL A 130 3.49 -12.88 0.32
CA VAL A 130 3.38 -14.12 1.11
C VAL A 130 2.24 -14.95 0.53
N ASP A 131 2.39 -16.27 0.48
CA ASP A 131 1.38 -17.17 -0.08
C ASP A 131 -0.03 -16.90 0.44
N LYS A 132 -1.02 -17.12 -0.43
CA LYS A 132 -2.44 -16.95 -0.17
C LYS A 132 -2.91 -15.50 -0.02
N HIS A 133 -2.03 -14.49 -0.20
CA HIS A 133 -2.53 -13.13 -0.25
C HIS A 133 -3.41 -12.89 -1.49
N LEU A 134 -4.34 -11.97 -1.35
CA LEU A 134 -5.24 -11.56 -2.43
C LEU A 134 -4.81 -10.20 -2.99
N TYR A 135 -4.76 -10.08 -4.30
CA TYR A 135 -4.72 -8.78 -4.97
C TYR A 135 -6.11 -8.10 -4.97
N ASP A 136 -6.18 -6.84 -5.39
CA ASP A 136 -7.43 -6.05 -5.41
C ASP A 136 -8.54 -6.68 -6.25
N ASN A 137 -8.18 -7.46 -7.27
CA ASN A 137 -9.11 -8.23 -8.09
C ASN A 137 -9.56 -9.57 -7.46
N ASN A 138 -9.22 -9.83 -6.19
CA ASN A 138 -9.44 -11.08 -5.45
C ASN A 138 -8.74 -12.31 -6.04
N PHE A 139 -7.74 -12.12 -6.90
CA PHE A 139 -6.91 -13.20 -7.38
C PHE A 139 -5.94 -13.61 -6.28
N ALA A 140 -6.00 -14.88 -5.86
CA ALA A 140 -5.06 -15.45 -4.89
C ALA A 140 -3.74 -15.77 -5.58
N VAL A 141 -2.64 -15.36 -4.98
CA VAL A 141 -1.31 -15.72 -5.46
C VAL A 141 -0.86 -16.99 -4.74
N THR A 142 -0.56 -17.99 -5.53
CA THR A 142 0.14 -19.21 -5.13
C THR A 142 1.59 -19.10 -5.61
N ASP A 143 2.33 -18.13 -5.08
CA ASP A 143 3.72 -17.94 -5.46
C ASP A 143 4.63 -18.51 -4.38
N ASP A 144 5.63 -19.25 -4.77
CA ASP A 144 6.57 -20.02 -3.95
C ASP A 144 7.59 -19.16 -3.19
N ARG A 145 7.42 -17.83 -3.14
CA ARG A 145 8.47 -16.95 -2.62
C ARG A 145 8.62 -17.02 -1.11
N VAL A 146 7.52 -16.79 -0.39
CA VAL A 146 7.47 -16.84 1.07
C VAL A 146 6.13 -17.42 1.49
N SER A 147 6.13 -18.44 2.34
CA SER A 147 4.90 -19.03 2.88
C SER A 147 4.57 -18.48 4.27
N ASN A 148 3.32 -18.59 4.69
CA ASN A 148 2.89 -18.26 6.06
C ASN A 148 3.67 -19.07 7.11
N GLU A 149 4.09 -20.29 6.79
CA GLU A 149 4.87 -21.17 7.65
C GLU A 149 6.25 -20.60 7.98
N THR A 150 6.80 -19.71 7.12
CA THR A 150 8.04 -18.98 7.39
C THR A 150 7.96 -18.17 8.70
N PHE A 151 6.77 -17.77 9.09
CA PHE A 151 6.55 -16.93 10.27
C PHE A 151 6.02 -17.71 11.48
N GLU A 152 6.09 -19.04 11.45
CA GLU A 152 5.67 -19.86 12.58
C GLU A 152 6.50 -19.57 13.84
N GLY A 153 5.82 -19.41 14.98
CA GLY A 153 6.44 -19.10 16.27
C GLY A 153 6.61 -17.61 16.57
N TYR A 154 6.28 -16.71 15.64
CA TYR A 154 6.14 -15.29 15.94
C TYR A 154 4.76 -14.96 16.50
N ASP A 155 4.70 -13.97 17.37
CA ASP A 155 3.44 -13.50 17.98
C ASP A 155 2.59 -12.70 16.99
N MET A 156 3.24 -11.91 16.13
CA MET A 156 2.62 -11.11 15.07
C MET A 156 3.57 -10.97 13.87
N VAL A 157 2.99 -10.73 12.70
CA VAL A 157 3.73 -10.48 11.45
C VAL A 157 3.16 -9.24 10.76
N LEU A 158 3.99 -8.23 10.59
CA LEU A 158 3.61 -6.97 9.93
C LEU A 158 4.21 -6.95 8.54
N LEU A 159 3.34 -7.01 7.53
CA LEU A 159 3.73 -7.15 6.13
C LEU A 159 3.57 -5.83 5.37
N GLY A 160 4.38 -5.64 4.32
CA GLY A 160 4.26 -4.57 3.33
C GLY A 160 4.20 -5.14 1.89
N ASP A 161 4.08 -4.28 0.84
CA ASP A 161 4.00 -4.59 -0.59
C ASP A 161 2.56 -4.73 -1.13
N ILE A 162 1.67 -5.41 -0.45
CA ILE A 162 0.31 -5.66 -0.93
C ILE A 162 -0.62 -4.52 -0.49
N HIS A 163 -1.23 -3.84 -1.48
CA HIS A 163 -2.06 -2.67 -1.24
C HIS A 163 -3.42 -3.00 -0.65
N LYS A 164 -3.87 -4.25 -0.77
CA LYS A 164 -5.12 -4.72 -0.18
C LYS A 164 -4.92 -5.08 1.28
N ARG A 165 -5.67 -4.40 2.17
CA ARG A 165 -5.73 -4.78 3.59
C ARG A 165 -6.31 -6.16 3.75
N GLN A 166 -5.59 -7.04 4.45
CA GLN A 166 -6.02 -8.41 4.71
C GLN A 166 -5.25 -9.05 5.86
N PHE A 167 -5.89 -10.00 6.51
CA PHE A 167 -5.25 -10.95 7.43
C PHE A 167 -5.04 -12.27 6.70
N LEU A 168 -3.90 -12.93 6.92
CA LEU A 168 -3.54 -14.18 6.25
C LEU A 168 -3.76 -15.42 7.12
N ASN A 169 -4.21 -15.24 8.36
CA ASN A 169 -4.52 -16.35 9.31
C ASN A 169 -5.79 -16.03 10.10
N GLU A 170 -6.40 -17.09 10.69
CA GLU A 170 -7.65 -16.99 11.44
C GLU A 170 -7.48 -16.21 12.76
N GLU A 171 -6.29 -16.24 13.35
CA GLU A 171 -5.96 -15.52 14.58
C GLU A 171 -5.84 -14.02 14.38
N GLU A 172 -5.79 -13.54 13.11
CA GLU A 172 -5.60 -12.15 12.71
C GLU A 172 -4.27 -11.54 13.20
N THR A 173 -3.21 -12.36 13.21
CA THR A 173 -1.87 -11.96 13.66
C THR A 173 -0.87 -11.75 12.53
N ILE A 174 -1.17 -12.18 11.30
CA ILE A 174 -0.37 -11.95 10.09
C ILE A 174 -1.16 -11.03 9.15
N ALA A 175 -0.66 -9.82 8.90
CA ALA A 175 -1.45 -8.85 8.19
C ALA A 175 -0.67 -7.95 7.23
N TYR A 176 -1.32 -7.64 6.11
CA TYR A 176 -1.05 -6.46 5.29
C TYR A 176 -1.99 -5.33 5.71
N PRO A 177 -1.49 -4.14 6.07
CA PRO A 177 -2.34 -2.99 6.38
C PRO A 177 -3.01 -2.41 5.11
N GLY A 178 -2.51 -2.77 3.94
CA GLY A 178 -2.78 -2.11 2.68
C GLY A 178 -1.98 -0.83 2.49
N SER A 179 -2.20 -0.14 1.38
CA SER A 179 -1.63 1.19 1.14
C SER A 179 -2.36 2.26 1.96
N LEU A 180 -1.65 3.35 2.28
CA LEU A 180 -2.19 4.45 3.07
C LEU A 180 -3.25 5.26 2.31
N ILE A 181 -3.14 5.30 0.98
CA ILE A 181 -4.07 5.95 0.07
C ILE A 181 -4.28 5.06 -1.16
N GLN A 182 -5.40 5.21 -1.83
CA GLN A 182 -5.69 4.54 -3.10
C GLN A 182 -4.65 4.92 -4.17
N GLN A 183 -4.06 3.95 -4.85
CA GLN A 183 -2.98 4.15 -5.81
C GLN A 183 -3.40 3.92 -7.26
N ASN A 184 -4.48 3.19 -7.50
CA ASN A 184 -4.98 2.91 -8.85
C ASN A 184 -6.50 2.72 -8.90
N TYR A 185 -7.04 2.54 -10.12
CA TYR A 185 -8.48 2.40 -10.38
C TYR A 185 -9.10 1.07 -9.95
N SER A 186 -8.31 0.04 -9.67
CA SER A 186 -8.80 -1.29 -9.26
C SER A 186 -8.92 -1.45 -7.75
N GLU A 187 -8.29 -0.56 -7.00
CA GLU A 187 -8.33 -0.58 -5.53
C GLU A 187 -9.65 -0.05 -4.98
N GLU A 188 -10.03 -0.57 -3.83
CA GLU A 188 -11.15 -0.03 -3.05
C GLU A 188 -10.82 1.39 -2.53
N PRO A 189 -11.82 2.25 -2.35
CA PRO A 189 -11.56 3.64 -1.91
C PRO A 189 -11.16 3.77 -0.43
N SER A 190 -11.45 2.76 0.40
CA SER A 190 -11.16 2.80 1.84
C SER A 190 -9.71 2.37 2.11
N HIS A 191 -8.86 3.33 2.42
CA HIS A 191 -7.45 3.14 2.73
C HIS A 191 -7.09 3.72 4.09
N GLY A 192 -6.02 3.19 4.72
CA GLY A 192 -5.65 3.61 6.06
C GLY A 192 -4.52 2.77 6.64
N PHE A 193 -4.56 2.56 7.94
CA PHE A 193 -3.54 1.83 8.68
C PHE A 193 -4.15 0.91 9.74
N LEU A 194 -3.35 -0.04 10.23
CA LEU A 194 -3.68 -0.89 11.35
C LEU A 194 -3.04 -0.34 12.63
N LEU A 195 -3.83 -0.18 13.69
CA LEU A 195 -3.34 0.06 15.04
C LEU A 195 -3.34 -1.26 15.80
N TRP A 196 -2.15 -1.70 16.20
CA TRP A 196 -1.96 -2.94 16.92
C TRP A 196 -1.92 -2.74 18.43
N ASP A 197 -2.70 -3.53 19.15
CA ASP A 197 -2.52 -3.78 20.58
C ASP A 197 -1.59 -4.99 20.71
N VAL A 198 -0.33 -4.72 21.01
CA VAL A 198 0.73 -5.74 21.02
C VAL A 198 0.51 -6.78 22.10
N GLU A 199 -0.01 -6.38 23.28
CA GLU A 199 -0.29 -7.30 24.40
C GLU A 199 -1.44 -8.25 24.04
N LYS A 200 -2.50 -7.75 23.40
CA LYS A 200 -3.66 -8.53 22.99
C LYS A 200 -3.47 -9.23 21.63
N ARG A 201 -2.42 -8.88 20.88
CA ARG A 201 -2.18 -9.36 19.51
C ARG A 201 -3.37 -9.12 18.59
N LYS A 202 -3.96 -7.94 18.69
CA LYS A 202 -5.13 -7.54 17.89
C LYS A 202 -4.92 -6.22 17.18
N ALA A 203 -5.40 -6.13 15.95
CA ALA A 203 -5.37 -4.94 15.16
C ALA A 203 -6.75 -4.29 15.03
N LYS A 204 -6.76 -2.96 15.00
CA LYS A 204 -7.92 -2.15 14.64
C LYS A 204 -7.58 -1.31 13.41
N TYR A 205 -8.43 -1.38 12.39
CA TYR A 205 -8.28 -0.54 11.21
C TYR A 205 -8.75 0.89 11.48
N HIS A 206 -7.95 1.83 10.98
CA HIS A 206 -8.25 3.26 10.95
C HIS A 206 -8.17 3.76 9.52
N GLU A 207 -9.30 4.19 8.99
CA GLU A 207 -9.35 4.82 7.68
C GLU A 207 -8.72 6.22 7.72
N VAL A 208 -8.03 6.58 6.65
CA VAL A 208 -7.43 7.91 6.48
C VAL A 208 -8.20 8.66 5.41
N GLU A 209 -8.90 9.70 5.82
CA GLU A 209 -9.53 10.62 4.87
C GLU A 209 -8.46 11.36 4.06
N ASN A 210 -8.63 11.39 2.75
CA ASN A 210 -7.76 12.16 1.88
C ASN A 210 -8.51 12.72 0.67
N ASP A 211 -7.96 13.79 0.08
CA ASP A 211 -8.53 14.46 -1.08
C ASP A 211 -8.28 13.71 -2.41
N TYR A 212 -7.34 12.75 -2.42
CA TYR A 212 -6.94 12.02 -3.60
C TYR A 212 -7.69 10.70 -3.71
N GLY A 213 -7.82 10.20 -4.92
CA GLY A 213 -8.43 8.88 -5.15
C GLY A 213 -8.69 8.65 -6.62
N TYR A 214 -9.15 7.46 -6.93
CA TYR A 214 -9.43 7.00 -8.29
C TYR A 214 -10.90 6.59 -8.39
N LYS A 215 -11.60 7.05 -9.41
CA LYS A 215 -13.01 6.75 -9.62
C LYS A 215 -13.26 6.30 -11.06
N ILE A 216 -13.89 5.14 -11.22
CA ILE A 216 -14.42 4.71 -12.51
C ILE A 216 -15.88 5.12 -12.58
N LEU A 217 -16.25 5.80 -13.67
CA LEU A 217 -17.63 6.10 -14.03
C LEU A 217 -18.02 5.26 -15.23
N ARG A 218 -19.13 4.58 -15.13
CA ARG A 218 -19.78 3.92 -16.25
C ARG A 218 -20.76 4.88 -16.90
N VAL A 219 -20.66 5.05 -18.22
CA VAL A 219 -21.57 5.90 -18.99
C VAL A 219 -22.17 5.10 -20.13
N GLU A 220 -23.48 5.11 -20.25
CA GLU A 220 -24.22 4.46 -21.32
C GLU A 220 -25.34 5.37 -21.81
N LYS A 221 -25.47 5.51 -23.13
CA LYS A 221 -26.46 6.37 -23.77
C LYS A 221 -26.48 7.80 -23.19
N GLY A 222 -25.29 8.35 -22.92
CA GLY A 222 -25.13 9.68 -22.37
C GLY A 222 -25.45 9.85 -20.88
N LYS A 223 -25.69 8.77 -20.14
CA LYS A 223 -26.02 8.81 -18.70
C LYS A 223 -24.98 8.09 -17.86
N ILE A 224 -24.62 8.69 -16.71
CA ILE A 224 -23.79 8.03 -15.71
C ILE A 224 -24.65 6.97 -15.02
N LEU A 225 -24.13 5.75 -14.94
CA LEU A 225 -24.82 4.60 -14.34
C LEU A 225 -24.12 4.16 -13.06
N ASN A 226 -24.90 3.66 -12.13
CA ASN A 226 -24.38 2.92 -10.99
C ASN A 226 -23.76 1.60 -11.47
N SER A 227 -22.53 1.33 -11.09
CA SER A 227 -21.77 0.16 -11.52
C SER A 227 -22.38 -1.17 -11.07
N THR A 228 -23.14 -1.15 -9.98
CA THR A 228 -23.75 -2.36 -9.39
C THR A 228 -25.16 -2.61 -9.93
N THR A 229 -25.99 -1.55 -10.00
CA THR A 229 -27.41 -1.70 -10.35
C THR A 229 -27.73 -1.42 -11.81
N GLY A 230 -26.80 -0.78 -12.55
CA GLY A 230 -27.01 -0.33 -13.93
C GLY A 230 -28.02 0.83 -14.09
N ASN A 231 -28.58 1.33 -13.00
CA ASN A 231 -29.53 2.45 -13.02
C ASN A 231 -28.79 3.81 -13.13
N PRO A 232 -29.44 4.87 -13.62
CA PRO A 232 -28.89 6.22 -13.56
C PRO A 232 -28.44 6.57 -12.14
N TYR A 233 -27.24 7.16 -12.02
CA TYR A 233 -26.59 7.38 -10.75
C TYR A 233 -26.23 8.85 -10.57
N GLU A 234 -26.66 9.44 -9.47
CA GLU A 234 -26.13 10.71 -9.01
C GLU A 234 -24.80 10.50 -8.29
N LEU A 235 -23.79 11.27 -8.64
CA LEU A 235 -22.48 11.22 -8.00
C LEU A 235 -22.59 11.77 -6.58
N THR A 236 -22.69 10.88 -5.60
CA THR A 236 -22.79 11.25 -4.18
C THR A 236 -21.44 11.57 -3.58
N PHE A 237 -20.38 11.00 -4.12
CA PHE A 237 -19.00 11.23 -3.63
C PHE A 237 -17.98 11.17 -4.76
N MET A 238 -17.09 12.17 -4.77
CA MET A 238 -15.93 12.26 -5.64
C MET A 238 -14.76 12.83 -4.83
N PRO A 239 -13.59 12.18 -4.77
CA PRO A 239 -12.42 12.77 -4.14
C PRO A 239 -12.11 14.14 -4.79
N PRO A 240 -11.95 15.22 -4.02
CA PRO A 240 -11.76 16.56 -4.59
C PRO A 240 -10.61 16.68 -5.58
N LYS A 241 -9.50 15.99 -5.32
CA LYS A 241 -8.32 15.90 -6.17
C LYS A 241 -8.21 14.54 -6.87
N GLY A 242 -9.35 13.89 -7.11
CA GLY A 242 -9.41 12.56 -7.71
C GLY A 242 -8.98 12.52 -9.17
N ARG A 243 -8.70 11.29 -9.61
CA ARG A 243 -8.56 10.92 -11.02
C ARG A 243 -9.77 10.12 -11.43
N VAL A 244 -10.37 10.49 -12.56
CA VAL A 244 -11.62 9.88 -13.04
C VAL A 244 -11.36 9.17 -14.36
N LYS A 245 -11.80 7.92 -14.45
CA LYS A 245 -11.86 7.16 -15.69
C LYS A 245 -13.31 6.98 -16.10
N ILE A 246 -13.68 7.51 -17.26
CA ILE A 246 -15.02 7.32 -17.84
C ILE A 246 -14.95 6.16 -18.83
N LYS A 247 -15.56 5.03 -18.49
CA LYS A 247 -15.82 3.93 -19.42
C LYS A 247 -17.19 4.12 -20.03
N PHE A 248 -17.28 4.16 -21.38
CA PHE A 248 -18.55 4.48 -22.05
C PHE A 248 -18.92 3.54 -23.18
N TRP A 249 -20.24 3.30 -23.30
CA TRP A 249 -20.93 2.49 -24.32
C TRP A 249 -22.04 3.33 -24.95
N ASP A 250 -22.36 3.09 -26.22
CA ASP A 250 -23.49 3.71 -26.93
C ASP A 250 -23.67 5.21 -26.64
N THR A 251 -22.54 5.92 -26.53
CA THR A 251 -22.50 7.33 -26.14
C THR A 251 -21.63 8.10 -27.13
N THR A 252 -22.12 9.23 -27.59
CA THR A 252 -21.38 10.07 -28.53
C THR A 252 -20.23 10.81 -27.83
N LEU A 253 -19.20 11.19 -28.59
CA LEU A 253 -18.09 11.97 -28.06
C LEU A 253 -18.55 13.35 -27.56
N GLU A 254 -19.59 13.93 -28.12
CA GLU A 254 -20.18 15.18 -27.66
C GLU A 254 -20.79 15.02 -26.27
N GLN A 255 -21.58 13.98 -26.06
CA GLN A 255 -22.14 13.65 -24.73
C GLN A 255 -21.04 13.40 -23.68
N ILE A 256 -19.97 12.72 -24.07
CA ILE A 256 -18.81 12.50 -23.15
C ILE A 256 -18.15 13.84 -22.80
N LYS A 257 -17.99 14.73 -23.78
CA LYS A 257 -17.42 16.08 -23.55
C LYS A 257 -18.28 16.90 -22.59
N ASP A 258 -19.61 16.82 -22.73
CA ASP A 258 -20.54 17.51 -21.82
C ASP A 258 -20.42 16.97 -20.39
N ILE A 259 -20.30 15.64 -20.23
CA ILE A 259 -20.06 15.00 -18.93
C ILE A 259 -18.73 15.47 -18.32
N GLN A 260 -17.65 15.52 -19.12
CA GLN A 260 -16.34 16.01 -18.65
C GLN A 260 -16.41 17.47 -18.20
N ILE A 261 -17.11 18.33 -18.97
CA ILE A 261 -17.30 19.74 -18.59
C ILE A 261 -18.10 19.83 -17.29
N GLY A 262 -19.19 19.08 -17.16
CA GLY A 262 -20.00 19.00 -15.94
C GLY A 262 -19.19 18.58 -14.73
N LEU A 263 -18.38 17.53 -14.85
CA LEU A 263 -17.52 17.05 -13.78
C LEU A 263 -16.48 18.12 -13.38
N ARG A 264 -15.83 18.79 -14.33
CA ARG A 264 -14.86 19.83 -14.02
C ARG A 264 -15.51 21.05 -13.37
N LYS A 265 -16.74 21.38 -13.73
CA LYS A 265 -17.51 22.47 -13.11
C LYS A 265 -17.88 22.12 -11.66
N GLN A 266 -18.33 20.90 -11.42
CA GLN A 266 -18.73 20.43 -10.09
C GLN A 266 -17.53 20.14 -9.19
N TYR A 267 -16.44 19.63 -9.76
CA TYR A 267 -15.21 19.23 -9.04
C TYR A 267 -13.97 19.91 -9.68
N PRO A 268 -13.76 21.20 -9.45
CA PRO A 268 -12.73 21.98 -10.16
C PRO A 268 -11.29 21.57 -9.82
N LYS A 269 -11.08 20.82 -8.75
CA LYS A 269 -9.76 20.34 -8.30
C LYS A 269 -9.39 18.96 -8.82
N LEU A 270 -10.25 18.31 -9.61
CA LEU A 270 -9.92 17.01 -10.20
C LEU A 270 -8.59 17.07 -10.96
N LYS A 271 -7.71 16.12 -10.68
CA LYS A 271 -6.39 16.04 -11.30
C LYS A 271 -6.48 15.59 -12.75
N GLU A 272 -7.33 14.59 -13.01
CA GLU A 272 -7.38 13.95 -14.32
C GLU A 272 -8.79 13.45 -14.64
N ILE A 273 -9.18 13.52 -15.91
CA ILE A 273 -10.34 12.82 -16.45
C ILE A 273 -9.89 12.14 -17.75
N ILE A 274 -9.84 10.82 -17.75
CA ILE A 274 -9.56 10.02 -18.94
C ILE A 274 -10.84 9.33 -19.41
N THR A 275 -10.92 9.05 -20.71
CA THR A 275 -12.09 8.41 -21.33
C THR A 275 -11.66 7.15 -22.08
N GLU A 276 -12.43 6.09 -21.93
CA GLU A 276 -12.16 4.81 -22.53
C GLU A 276 -13.46 4.28 -23.15
N ARG A 277 -13.49 4.20 -24.49
CA ARG A 277 -14.60 3.62 -25.22
C ARG A 277 -14.56 2.10 -25.06
N GLN A 278 -15.70 1.53 -24.75
CA GLN A 278 -15.86 0.09 -24.63
C GLN A 278 -16.68 -0.40 -25.83
N ASP A 279 -16.22 -1.45 -26.49
CA ASP A 279 -17.01 -2.11 -27.52
C ASP A 279 -18.05 -3.00 -26.86
N ASN A 280 -19.26 -3.04 -27.43
CA ASN A 280 -20.27 -4.02 -27.04
C ASN A 280 -19.73 -5.39 -27.47
N ILE A 281 -19.22 -6.17 -26.53
CA ILE A 281 -18.93 -7.58 -26.77
C ILE A 281 -20.29 -8.25 -26.93
N SER A 282 -20.72 -8.44 -28.17
CA SER A 282 -21.81 -9.35 -28.47
C SER A 282 -21.37 -10.76 -28.06
N ILE A 283 -21.85 -11.23 -26.91
CA ILE A 283 -21.84 -12.66 -26.60
C ILE A 283 -22.80 -13.31 -27.58
N GLY A 284 -22.37 -13.44 -28.81
CA GLY A 284 -23.01 -14.18 -29.87
C GLY A 284 -22.26 -15.49 -30.04
N GLY A 285 -22.85 -16.55 -29.58
CA GLY A 285 -22.37 -17.90 -29.74
C GLY A 285 -23.46 -18.87 -29.42
N ASP A 286 -24.56 -18.82 -30.18
CA ASP A 286 -25.36 -20.00 -30.41
C ASP A 286 -24.46 -21.07 -31.01
N ARG A 287 -24.26 -22.14 -30.28
CA ARG A 287 -23.78 -23.42 -30.83
C ARG A 287 -25.01 -24.28 -31.05
N GLU A 288 -25.37 -24.40 -32.30
CA GLU A 288 -26.14 -25.55 -32.79
C GLU A 288 -25.34 -26.86 -32.59
#